data_831aa9fe89ab468ccfedea223de6d010
#
_entry.id   831aa9fe89ab468ccfedea223de6d010
#
_cell.length_a   1.000
_cell.length_b   1.000
_cell.length_c   1.000
_cell.angle_alpha   90.00
_cell.angle_beta   90.00
_cell.angle_gamma   90.00
#
_symmetry.space_group_name_H-M   'P 1'
#
loop_
_entity.id
_entity.type
_entity.pdbx_description
1 polymer ?
#
loop_
_entity_poly.entity_id
_entity_poly.type
_entity_poly.pdbx_seq_one_letter_code
_entity_poly.pdbx_strand_id
1 'polypeptide(L)'
;NLGRYAEDGVEAGATLKFPATTEELQSLLKRIGVDGVRYEEIFITSFDGDVLGLYDHLGEYESIDELNHLAHVLSDLDQSDIEKFEAVIDSGEYTGSVHDLINLAQNLDCYDFYPGIDSEEALGRAYIEEMEMLDVPDDVLPYFDFEAYGRDARINDGGHFAPGGYVFNNGGKFV
;
A
#
# COMPACT_ATOMS: atom_id res chain seq x y z
N ASN A 1 10.61 -22.65 -9.39
CA ASN A 1 11.49 -22.98 -10.51
C ASN A 1 10.65 -23.23 -11.77
N LEU A 2 10.60 -22.24 -12.67
CA LEU A 2 9.77 -22.27 -13.86
C LEU A 2 10.24 -23.34 -14.86
N GLY A 3 11.55 -23.51 -15.05
CA GLY A 3 12.09 -24.47 -15.98
C GLY A 3 11.75 -25.93 -15.63
N ARG A 4 11.84 -26.30 -14.35
CA ARG A 4 11.43 -27.64 -13.91
C ARG A 4 9.94 -27.89 -14.01
N TYR A 5 9.14 -26.87 -13.75
CA TYR A 5 7.69 -26.97 -13.94
C TYR A 5 7.34 -27.19 -15.42
N ALA A 6 8.02 -26.46 -16.33
CA ALA A 6 7.77 -26.59 -17.76
C ALA A 6 8.25 -27.94 -18.36
N GLU A 7 9.38 -28.47 -17.88
CA GLU A 7 9.95 -29.75 -18.37
C GLU A 7 9.29 -30.99 -17.78
N ASP A 8 9.11 -31.02 -16.45
CA ASP A 8 8.76 -32.22 -15.70
C ASP A 8 7.33 -32.17 -15.12
N GLY A 9 6.66 -31.03 -15.17
CA GLY A 9 5.39 -30.79 -14.47
C GLY A 9 5.52 -30.87 -12.94
N VAL A 10 6.75 -30.77 -12.42
CA VAL A 10 7.03 -30.87 -10.98
C VAL A 10 7.11 -29.48 -10.37
N GLU A 11 6.24 -29.18 -9.44
CA GLU A 11 6.30 -27.97 -8.64
C GLU A 11 7.45 -28.06 -7.63
N ALA A 12 8.62 -27.51 -8.00
CA ALA A 12 9.73 -27.33 -7.09
C ALA A 12 9.68 -25.92 -6.51
N GLY A 13 8.92 -25.75 -5.43
CA GLY A 13 8.71 -24.47 -4.77
C GLY A 13 9.20 -24.48 -3.31
N ALA A 14 9.34 -23.28 -2.76
CA ALA A 14 9.58 -23.05 -1.34
C ALA A 14 9.13 -21.65 -0.95
N THR A 15 8.74 -21.46 0.29
CA THR A 15 8.36 -20.16 0.86
C THR A 15 9.60 -19.41 1.33
N LEU A 16 9.69 -18.14 0.98
CA LEU A 16 10.65 -17.17 1.50
C LEU A 16 9.92 -16.11 2.29
N LYS A 17 10.39 -15.83 3.49
CA LYS A 17 9.87 -14.72 4.29
C LYS A 17 10.71 -13.47 4.02
N PHE A 18 10.08 -12.38 3.72
CA PHE A 18 10.71 -11.07 3.57
C PHE A 18 10.56 -10.22 4.86
N PRO A 19 11.50 -9.31 5.14
CA PRO A 19 12.78 -9.16 4.45
C PRO A 19 13.73 -10.35 4.70
N ALA A 20 14.53 -10.71 3.69
CA ALA A 20 15.43 -11.85 3.69
C ALA A 20 16.86 -11.43 3.40
N THR A 21 17.83 -12.18 3.94
CA THR A 21 19.24 -11.99 3.63
C THR A 21 19.61 -12.63 2.28
N THR A 22 20.73 -12.20 1.71
CA THR A 22 21.26 -12.80 0.46
C THR A 22 21.54 -14.29 0.62
N GLU A 23 22.01 -14.72 1.79
CA GLU A 23 22.31 -16.13 2.10
C GLU A 23 21.03 -16.97 2.15
N GLU A 24 19.94 -16.44 2.74
CA GLU A 24 18.64 -17.11 2.78
C GLU A 24 18.07 -17.27 1.38
N LEU A 25 18.13 -16.22 0.56
CA LEU A 25 17.68 -16.25 -0.83
C LEU A 25 18.50 -17.27 -1.64
N GLN A 26 19.83 -17.24 -1.57
CA GLN A 26 20.69 -18.20 -2.29
C GLN A 26 20.42 -19.64 -1.84
N SER A 27 20.22 -19.87 -0.55
CA SER A 27 19.90 -21.18 0.00
C SER A 27 18.56 -21.70 -0.51
N LEU A 28 17.56 -20.82 -0.64
CA LEU A 28 16.27 -21.16 -1.20
C LEU A 28 16.37 -21.49 -2.69
N LEU A 29 17.03 -20.65 -3.49
CA LEU A 29 17.22 -20.89 -4.93
C LEU A 29 17.89 -22.22 -5.20
N LYS A 30 18.95 -22.54 -4.45
CA LYS A 30 19.63 -23.84 -4.53
C LYS A 30 18.70 -25.00 -4.17
N ARG A 31 17.87 -24.85 -3.13
CA ARG A 31 16.92 -25.89 -2.68
C ARG A 31 15.86 -26.20 -3.74
N ILE A 32 15.37 -25.20 -4.45
CA ILE A 32 14.39 -25.37 -5.53
C ILE A 32 15.05 -25.69 -6.89
N GLY A 33 16.40 -25.84 -6.92
CA GLY A 33 17.15 -26.27 -8.08
C GLY A 33 17.34 -25.19 -9.15
N VAL A 34 17.36 -23.93 -8.76
CA VAL A 34 17.80 -22.81 -9.61
C VAL A 34 19.32 -22.74 -9.51
N ASP A 35 20.03 -22.97 -10.62
CA ASP A 35 21.47 -23.13 -10.67
C ASP A 35 22.18 -22.06 -11.54
N GLY A 36 21.38 -21.22 -12.22
CA GLY A 36 21.91 -20.16 -13.10
C GLY A 36 22.54 -20.67 -14.39
N VAL A 37 22.35 -21.96 -14.75
CA VAL A 37 22.89 -22.60 -15.95
C VAL A 37 21.81 -23.30 -16.78
N ARG A 38 21.13 -24.25 -16.16
CA ARG A 38 20.02 -25.00 -16.77
C ARG A 38 18.65 -24.41 -16.39
N TYR A 39 18.53 -23.98 -15.14
CA TYR A 39 17.33 -23.40 -14.58
C TYR A 39 17.66 -22.04 -13.96
N GLU A 40 17.24 -20.96 -14.63
CA GLU A 40 17.53 -19.59 -14.22
C GLU A 40 16.26 -18.85 -13.76
N GLU A 41 15.09 -19.28 -14.24
CA GLU A 41 13.84 -18.56 -14.04
C GLU A 41 13.05 -19.08 -12.85
N ILE A 42 12.45 -18.15 -12.14
CA ILE A 42 11.51 -18.39 -11.05
C ILE A 42 10.21 -17.66 -11.34
N PHE A 43 9.13 -18.11 -10.75
CA PHE A 43 7.89 -17.36 -10.66
C PHE A 43 7.31 -17.50 -9.25
N ILE A 44 6.49 -16.55 -8.86
CA ILE A 44 5.88 -16.49 -7.52
C ILE A 44 4.47 -17.05 -7.65
N THR A 45 4.13 -18.02 -6.81
CA THR A 45 2.81 -18.68 -6.84
C THR A 45 1.80 -18.07 -5.89
N SER A 46 2.28 -17.39 -4.84
CA SER A 46 1.41 -16.72 -3.87
C SER A 46 2.20 -15.72 -3.02
N PHE A 47 1.49 -14.73 -2.53
CA PHE A 47 1.95 -13.80 -1.51
C PHE A 47 1.09 -13.97 -0.26
N ASP A 48 1.66 -13.71 0.91
CA ASP A 48 0.97 -13.74 2.20
C ASP A 48 1.60 -12.74 3.16
N GLY A 49 0.79 -12.05 3.97
CA GLY A 49 1.22 -11.07 4.97
C GLY A 49 0.09 -10.17 5.44
N ASP A 50 0.45 -9.17 6.26
CA ASP A 50 -0.50 -8.38 7.06
C ASP A 50 -0.85 -7.01 6.45
N VAL A 51 -0.21 -6.60 5.34
CA VAL A 51 -0.48 -5.30 4.67
C VAL A 51 -1.68 -5.46 3.73
N LEU A 52 -2.80 -4.82 4.07
CA LEU A 52 -4.06 -4.94 3.33
C LEU A 52 -3.94 -4.36 1.91
N GLY A 53 -4.47 -5.09 0.93
CA GLY A 53 -4.52 -4.66 -0.46
C GLY A 53 -3.18 -4.76 -1.22
N LEU A 54 -2.04 -4.93 -0.53
CA LEU A 54 -0.72 -4.94 -1.18
C LEU A 54 -0.59 -6.02 -2.25
N TYR A 55 -1.06 -7.22 -1.96
CA TYR A 55 -0.84 -8.39 -2.82
C TYR A 55 -1.63 -8.35 -4.11
N ASP A 56 -2.70 -7.55 -4.18
CA ASP A 56 -3.49 -7.33 -5.40
C ASP A 56 -2.70 -6.56 -6.48
N HIS A 57 -1.62 -5.90 -6.06
CA HIS A 57 -0.74 -5.12 -6.93
C HIS A 57 0.59 -5.81 -7.28
N LEU A 58 0.77 -7.07 -6.87
CA LEU A 58 1.99 -7.84 -7.11
C LEU A 58 1.76 -8.96 -8.11
N GLY A 59 2.67 -9.12 -9.06
CA GLY A 59 2.61 -10.13 -10.12
C GLY A 59 3.49 -11.36 -9.84
N GLU A 60 3.30 -12.39 -10.66
CA GLU A 60 4.03 -13.67 -10.55
C GLU A 60 5.53 -13.54 -10.90
N TYR A 61 5.91 -12.50 -11.63
CA TYR A 61 7.26 -12.29 -12.17
C TYR A 61 7.98 -11.09 -11.57
N GLU A 62 7.57 -10.66 -10.38
CA GLU A 62 8.23 -9.55 -9.69
C GLU A 62 9.68 -9.86 -9.35
N SER A 63 10.51 -8.83 -9.34
CA SER A 63 11.89 -8.93 -8.90
C SER A 63 11.97 -9.25 -7.41
N ILE A 64 12.64 -10.34 -7.07
CA ILE A 64 12.87 -10.73 -5.65
C ILE A 64 13.63 -9.64 -4.89
N ASP A 65 14.59 -8.98 -5.55
CA ASP A 65 15.36 -7.91 -4.93
C ASP A 65 14.50 -6.68 -4.63
N GLU A 66 13.60 -6.31 -5.56
CA GLU A 66 12.64 -5.21 -5.33
C GLU A 66 11.62 -5.55 -4.26
N LEU A 67 11.07 -6.78 -4.25
CA LEU A 67 10.19 -7.26 -3.19
C LEU A 67 10.86 -7.25 -1.82
N ASN A 68 12.12 -7.66 -1.77
CA ASN A 68 12.90 -7.62 -0.55
C ASN A 68 13.16 -6.18 -0.07
N HIS A 69 13.43 -5.27 -0.99
CA HIS A 69 13.58 -3.85 -0.68
C HIS A 69 12.27 -3.25 -0.18
N LEU A 70 11.15 -3.52 -0.85
CA LEU A 70 9.82 -3.10 -0.39
C LEU A 70 9.54 -3.60 1.03
N ALA A 71 9.82 -4.87 1.31
CA ALA A 71 9.61 -5.44 2.63
C ALA A 71 10.49 -4.79 3.71
N HIS A 72 11.73 -4.40 3.38
CA HIS A 72 12.58 -3.61 4.28
C HIS A 72 11.98 -2.24 4.56
N VAL A 73 11.56 -1.52 3.53
CA VAL A 73 10.95 -0.19 3.69
C VAL A 73 9.69 -0.28 4.55
N LEU A 74 8.81 -1.24 4.27
CA LEU A 74 7.57 -1.43 5.05
C LEU A 74 7.86 -1.85 6.49
N SER A 75 8.92 -2.61 6.76
CA SER A 75 9.28 -3.02 8.13
C SER A 75 9.80 -1.86 9.01
N ASP A 76 10.21 -0.76 8.40
CA ASP A 76 10.66 0.44 9.09
C ASP A 76 9.52 1.41 9.41
N LEU A 77 8.32 1.20 8.82
CA LEU A 77 7.14 2.01 9.06
C LEU A 77 6.48 1.65 10.39
N ASP A 78 5.92 2.63 11.06
CA ASP A 78 5.04 2.38 12.21
C ASP A 78 3.62 2.00 11.77
N GLN A 79 2.77 1.63 12.73
CA GLN A 79 1.41 1.18 12.44
C GLN A 79 0.55 2.27 11.75
N SER A 80 0.73 3.53 12.12
CA SER A 80 -0.01 4.65 11.50
C SER A 80 0.40 4.87 10.05
N ASP A 81 1.70 4.73 9.75
CA ASP A 81 2.22 4.83 8.40
C ASP A 81 1.79 3.63 7.53
N ILE A 82 1.72 2.42 8.10
CA ILE A 82 1.16 1.25 7.40
C ILE A 82 -0.30 1.49 7.04
N GLU A 83 -1.14 1.96 7.96
CA GLU A 83 -2.55 2.27 7.70
C GLU A 83 -2.72 3.36 6.63
N LYS A 84 -1.86 4.37 6.64
CA LYS A 84 -1.81 5.40 5.60
C LYS A 84 -1.39 4.80 4.24
N PHE A 85 -0.35 3.97 4.22
CA PHE A 85 0.10 3.28 3.01
C PHE A 85 -1.02 2.42 2.40
N GLU A 86 -1.71 1.62 3.22
CA GLU A 86 -2.86 0.81 2.82
C GLU A 86 -3.99 1.66 2.22
N ALA A 87 -4.28 2.81 2.83
CA ALA A 87 -5.29 3.74 2.33
C ALA A 87 -4.93 4.34 0.97
N VAL A 88 -3.66 4.67 0.74
CA VAL A 88 -3.21 5.23 -0.56
C VAL A 88 -3.24 4.15 -1.64
N ILE A 89 -2.77 2.93 -1.39
CA ILE A 89 -2.83 1.87 -2.40
C ILE A 89 -4.26 1.45 -2.74
N ASP A 90 -5.20 1.53 -1.79
CA ASP A 90 -6.63 1.31 -2.03
C ASP A 90 -7.22 2.33 -3.01
N SER A 91 -6.69 3.57 -3.04
CA SER A 91 -7.08 4.57 -4.05
C SER A 91 -6.57 4.24 -5.47
N GLY A 92 -5.64 3.30 -5.61
CA GLY A 92 -4.99 2.93 -6.85
C GLY A 92 -3.83 3.84 -7.26
N GLU A 93 -3.42 4.77 -6.40
CA GLU A 93 -2.27 5.62 -6.66
C GLU A 93 -0.94 4.90 -6.40
N TYR A 94 0.03 5.10 -7.29
CA TYR A 94 1.39 4.52 -7.20
C TYR A 94 1.43 2.99 -7.03
N THR A 95 0.51 2.28 -7.69
CA THR A 95 0.38 0.82 -7.62
C THR A 95 0.78 0.09 -8.91
N GLY A 96 1.36 0.81 -9.88
CA GLY A 96 1.69 0.28 -11.20
C GLY A 96 2.91 -0.65 -11.23
N SER A 97 3.76 -0.63 -10.20
CA SER A 97 4.95 -1.46 -10.08
C SER A 97 5.43 -1.55 -8.63
N VAL A 98 6.29 -2.53 -8.32
CA VAL A 98 6.96 -2.61 -7.00
C VAL A 98 7.77 -1.35 -6.72
N HIS A 99 8.39 -0.77 -7.74
CA HIS A 99 9.13 0.49 -7.61
C HIS A 99 8.22 1.66 -7.18
N ASP A 100 7.00 1.75 -7.75
CA ASP A 100 6.03 2.77 -7.34
C ASP A 100 5.60 2.58 -5.88
N LEU A 101 5.38 1.34 -5.45
CA LEU A 101 5.06 1.01 -4.06
C LEU A 101 6.19 1.38 -3.08
N ILE A 102 7.45 1.16 -3.48
CA ILE A 102 8.62 1.58 -2.70
C ILE A 102 8.67 3.12 -2.59
N ASN A 103 8.50 3.81 -3.71
CA ASN A 103 8.49 5.27 -3.74
C ASN A 103 7.36 5.84 -2.87
N LEU A 104 6.17 5.26 -2.94
CA LEU A 104 5.05 5.65 -2.09
C LEU A 104 5.38 5.47 -0.61
N ALA A 105 5.87 4.29 -0.21
CA ALA A 105 6.20 4.00 1.18
C ALA A 105 7.28 4.94 1.76
N GLN A 106 8.16 5.46 0.92
CA GLN A 106 9.20 6.42 1.29
C GLN A 106 8.73 7.89 1.30
N ASN A 107 7.52 8.19 0.78
CA ASN A 107 6.99 9.54 0.63
C ASN A 107 5.57 9.68 1.21
N LEU A 108 5.26 8.95 2.27
CA LEU A 108 3.95 9.01 2.93
C LEU A 108 3.64 10.37 3.59
N ASP A 109 4.64 11.21 3.80
CA ASP A 109 4.49 12.59 4.22
C ASP A 109 3.81 13.50 3.17
N CYS A 110 3.77 13.05 1.90
CA CYS A 110 2.99 13.70 0.84
C CYS A 110 1.47 13.45 0.95
N TYR A 111 1.03 12.66 1.91
CA TYR A 111 -0.37 12.31 2.14
C TYR A 111 -0.80 12.62 3.56
N ASP A 112 -2.01 13.17 3.69
CA ASP A 112 -2.72 13.26 4.95
C ASP A 112 -3.73 12.11 5.06
N PHE A 113 -3.81 11.50 6.23
CA PHE A 113 -4.70 10.39 6.53
C PHE A 113 -5.48 10.66 7.81
N TYR A 114 -6.79 10.55 7.73
CA TYR A 114 -7.72 10.74 8.85
C TYR A 114 -8.40 9.41 9.18
N PRO A 115 -7.90 8.68 10.17
CA PRO A 115 -8.43 7.36 10.51
C PRO A 115 -9.88 7.45 11.00
N GLY A 116 -10.69 6.47 10.60
CA GLY A 116 -12.09 6.36 11.03
C GLY A 116 -13.07 7.30 10.33
N ILE A 117 -12.62 8.15 9.41
CA ILE A 117 -13.51 8.97 8.58
C ILE A 117 -13.86 8.18 7.31
N ASP A 118 -15.12 7.75 7.22
CA ASP A 118 -15.60 6.80 6.20
C ASP A 118 -16.72 7.35 5.30
N SER A 119 -17.12 8.60 5.49
CA SER A 119 -18.22 9.21 4.77
C SER A 119 -18.06 10.72 4.61
N GLU A 120 -18.79 11.29 3.64
CA GLU A 120 -18.80 12.73 3.41
C GLU A 120 -19.35 13.49 4.64
N GLU A 121 -20.36 12.95 5.32
CA GLU A 121 -20.88 13.57 6.55
C GLU A 121 -19.83 13.57 7.67
N ALA A 122 -19.13 12.43 7.88
CA ALA A 122 -18.07 12.33 8.87
C ALA A 122 -16.91 13.28 8.57
N LEU A 123 -16.52 13.37 7.30
CA LEU A 123 -15.48 14.31 6.84
C LEU A 123 -15.91 15.77 7.09
N GLY A 124 -17.12 16.13 6.73
CA GLY A 124 -17.66 17.47 6.96
C GLY A 124 -17.70 17.83 8.44
N ARG A 125 -18.11 16.90 9.30
CA ARG A 125 -18.06 17.10 10.77
C ARG A 125 -16.65 17.30 11.29
N ALA A 126 -15.72 16.44 10.91
CA ALA A 126 -14.32 16.55 11.32
C ALA A 126 -13.72 17.89 10.90
N TYR A 127 -13.96 18.34 9.68
CA TYR A 127 -13.43 19.61 9.18
C TYR A 127 -14.03 20.84 9.90
N ILE A 128 -15.32 20.79 10.27
CA ILE A 128 -15.97 21.92 10.93
C ILE A 128 -15.78 21.87 12.46
N GLU A 129 -16.08 20.72 13.09
CA GLU A 129 -16.17 20.61 14.56
C GLU A 129 -14.81 20.33 15.21
N GLU A 130 -13.88 19.63 14.53
CA GLU A 130 -12.60 19.23 15.11
C GLU A 130 -11.43 20.07 14.58
N MET A 131 -11.41 20.36 13.28
CA MET A 131 -10.29 21.08 12.64
C MET A 131 -10.57 22.56 12.44
N GLU A 132 -11.81 23.02 12.73
CA GLU A 132 -12.22 24.43 12.64
C GLU A 132 -11.89 25.09 11.29
N MET A 133 -12.00 24.32 10.19
CA MET A 133 -11.67 24.77 8.83
C MET A 133 -12.60 25.89 8.35
N LEU A 134 -13.79 26.00 8.93
CA LEU A 134 -14.75 27.04 8.72
C LEU A 134 -15.40 27.43 10.06
N ASP A 135 -15.44 28.72 10.38
CA ASP A 135 -16.12 29.24 11.57
C ASP A 135 -17.64 29.25 11.35
N VAL A 136 -18.32 28.28 11.96
CA VAL A 136 -19.79 28.15 11.93
C VAL A 136 -20.33 28.46 13.31
N PRO A 137 -21.21 29.47 13.46
CA PRO A 137 -21.80 29.79 14.76
C PRO A 137 -22.59 28.64 15.35
N ASP A 138 -22.51 28.46 16.68
CA ASP A 138 -23.14 27.34 17.41
C ASP A 138 -24.65 27.21 17.16
N ASP A 139 -25.36 28.33 16.96
CA ASP A 139 -26.78 28.36 16.67
C ASP A 139 -27.14 27.96 15.24
N VAL A 140 -26.14 27.89 14.34
CA VAL A 140 -26.27 27.47 12.95
C VAL A 140 -25.89 25.99 12.77
N LEU A 141 -24.97 25.44 13.60
CA LEU A 141 -24.49 24.06 13.50
C LEU A 141 -25.62 23.01 13.38
N PRO A 142 -26.76 23.10 14.11
CA PRO A 142 -27.85 22.13 13.97
C PRO A 142 -28.52 22.10 12.59
N TYR A 143 -28.30 23.13 11.79
CA TYR A 143 -28.86 23.28 10.45
C TYR A 143 -27.82 23.17 9.34
N PHE A 144 -26.56 22.95 9.71
CA PHE A 144 -25.45 22.87 8.76
C PHE A 144 -25.47 21.53 8.02
N ASP A 145 -25.30 21.58 6.70
CA ASP A 145 -25.25 20.39 5.86
C ASP A 145 -23.79 19.87 5.78
N PHE A 146 -23.43 19.05 6.77
CA PHE A 146 -22.10 18.46 6.87
C PHE A 146 -21.77 17.53 5.69
N GLU A 147 -22.77 16.79 5.16
CA GLU A 147 -22.57 15.90 4.03
C GLU A 147 -22.21 16.69 2.76
N ALA A 148 -22.94 17.77 2.48
CA ALA A 148 -22.65 18.63 1.33
C ALA A 148 -21.26 19.28 1.46
N TYR A 149 -20.92 19.77 2.64
CA TYR A 149 -19.60 20.35 2.90
C TYR A 149 -18.48 19.32 2.74
N GLY A 150 -18.62 18.14 3.32
CA GLY A 150 -17.62 17.07 3.22
C GLY A 150 -17.45 16.54 1.80
N ARG A 151 -18.54 16.46 1.02
CA ARG A 151 -18.46 16.11 -0.39
C ARG A 151 -17.63 17.15 -1.18
N ASP A 152 -17.88 18.43 -0.97
CA ASP A 152 -17.16 19.49 -1.65
C ASP A 152 -15.68 19.51 -1.21
N ALA A 153 -15.40 19.28 0.08
CA ALA A 153 -14.05 19.13 0.61
C ALA A 153 -13.32 17.95 -0.06
N ARG A 154 -13.92 16.77 -0.10
CA ARG A 154 -13.35 15.59 -0.77
C ARG A 154 -13.01 15.83 -2.24
N ILE A 155 -13.88 16.53 -2.96
CA ILE A 155 -13.64 16.87 -4.37
C ILE A 155 -12.47 17.85 -4.49
N ASN A 156 -12.37 18.83 -3.62
CA ASN A 156 -11.29 19.82 -3.63
C ASN A 156 -9.94 19.21 -3.25
N ASP A 157 -9.93 18.29 -2.27
CA ASP A 157 -8.72 17.59 -1.84
C ASP A 157 -8.27 16.51 -2.84
N GLY A 158 -9.18 16.07 -3.73
CA GLY A 158 -8.98 14.87 -4.54
C GLY A 158 -8.93 13.60 -3.69
N GLY A 159 -9.65 13.58 -2.55
CA GLY A 159 -9.52 12.56 -1.53
C GLY A 159 -10.32 11.30 -1.80
N HIS A 160 -9.94 10.24 -1.09
CA HIS A 160 -10.50 8.89 -1.19
C HIS A 160 -10.85 8.33 0.19
N PHE A 161 -12.03 7.67 0.29
CA PHE A 161 -12.41 6.89 1.46
C PHE A 161 -11.91 5.46 1.30
N ALA A 162 -10.89 5.11 2.05
CA ALA A 162 -10.32 3.77 2.12
C ALA A 162 -10.88 2.99 3.32
N PRO A 163 -10.68 1.65 3.41
CA PRO A 163 -11.16 0.85 4.54
C PRO A 163 -10.67 1.28 5.90
N GLY A 164 -9.70 2.07 6.08
CA GLY A 164 -9.20 2.55 7.38
C GLY A 164 -9.54 3.99 7.69
N GLY A 165 -9.95 4.78 6.67
CA GLY A 165 -10.21 6.22 6.84
C GLY A 165 -10.15 6.99 5.54
N TYR A 166 -10.04 8.30 5.66
CA TYR A 166 -9.97 9.23 4.53
C TYR A 166 -8.51 9.63 4.25
N VAL A 167 -8.10 9.56 2.99
CA VAL A 167 -6.74 9.90 2.54
C VAL A 167 -6.74 10.84 1.36
N PHE A 168 -5.79 11.75 1.30
CA PHE A 168 -5.59 12.63 0.16
C PHE A 168 -4.13 13.10 0.05
N ASN A 169 -3.70 13.45 -1.16
CA ASN A 169 -2.39 14.06 -1.38
C ASN A 169 -2.41 15.53 -0.91
N ASN A 170 -1.51 15.89 0.00
CA ASN A 170 -1.43 17.24 0.57
C ASN A 170 -0.67 18.27 -0.29
N GLY A 171 -0.37 17.91 -1.54
CA GLY A 171 0.39 18.73 -2.48
C GLY A 171 1.91 18.57 -2.36
N GLY A 172 2.37 17.65 -1.51
CA GLY A 172 3.77 17.24 -1.43
C GLY A 172 4.24 16.59 -2.75
N LYS A 173 5.54 16.63 -2.99
CA LYS A 173 6.17 15.98 -4.14
C LYS A 173 7.10 14.90 -3.65
N PHE A 174 7.08 13.77 -4.30
CA PHE A 174 8.02 12.68 -4.04
C PHE A 174 9.46 13.15 -4.27
N VAL A 175 10.34 12.74 -3.37
CA VAL A 175 11.77 13.07 -3.38
C VAL A 175 12.59 11.88 -3.87
#